data_ebda329e3bef229949f00d8949f41d4d
#
_entry.id   ebda329e3bef229949f00d8949f41d4d
#
_cell.length_a   1.000
_cell.length_b   1.000
_cell.length_c   1.000
_cell.angle_alpha   90.00
_cell.angle_beta   90.00
_cell.angle_gamma   90.00
#
_symmetry.space_group_name_H-M   'P 1'
#
loop_
_entity.id
_entity.type
_entity.pdbx_description
1 polymer ?
#
loop_
_entity_poly.entity_id
_entity_poly.type
_entity_poly.pdbx_seq_one_letter_code
_entity_poly.pdbx_strand_id
1 'polypeptide(L)'
;MAWLYGNEAAAEHTHEHEHHHHDHGEHEHCHEHDHEGHSHGHEGHHRAHHHHHRSLADVTAIIDGSQLSDGTKRRALAIFTALAAAEAKAHGKTPETVMFHEVGAVDSIVDVCSVAICLDDLGIEDIVVESLSEGHGTIRCAHGLMPIPVPAVVNLCQAGNIALTPAPVAGELVTPTGAAIVTALRTSEHLPARYHIEAVGYGAGKRPYEGCSGTLRCLLVDVDA
;
A
#
# COMPACT_ATOMS: atom_id res chain seq x y z
N MET A 1 -18.31 1.29 13.62
CA MET A 1 -16.88 1.03 13.87
C MET A 1 -16.32 0.16 12.76
N ALA A 2 -15.19 0.50 12.18
CA ALA A 2 -14.53 -0.31 11.14
C ALA A 2 -13.23 -0.92 11.70
N TRP A 3 -13.03 -2.21 11.46
CA TRP A 3 -11.84 -2.94 11.90
C TRP A 3 -11.08 -3.49 10.70
N LEU A 4 -9.76 -3.26 10.68
CA LEU A 4 -8.86 -3.70 9.63
C LEU A 4 -7.99 -4.86 10.15
N TYR A 5 -8.19 -6.07 9.60
CA TYR A 5 -7.37 -7.23 9.94
C TYR A 5 -6.32 -7.48 8.87
N GLY A 6 -5.05 -7.48 9.24
CA GLY A 6 -3.97 -7.87 8.35
C GLY A 6 -3.86 -9.39 8.24
N ASN A 7 -3.78 -9.88 7.03
CA ASN A 7 -3.41 -11.23 6.55
C ASN A 7 -3.56 -12.43 7.50
N GLU A 8 -4.56 -13.28 7.28
CA GLU A 8 -4.57 -14.64 7.81
C GLU A 8 -3.57 -15.50 7.03
N ALA A 9 -2.63 -16.14 7.75
CA ALA A 9 -1.81 -17.19 7.18
C ALA A 9 -2.72 -18.37 6.76
N ALA A 10 -2.63 -18.79 5.50
CA ALA A 10 -3.38 -19.93 5.01
C ALA A 10 -2.96 -21.19 5.76
N ALA A 11 -3.93 -21.92 6.33
CA ALA A 11 -3.70 -23.24 6.89
C ALA A 11 -3.19 -24.17 5.79
N GLU A 12 -2.08 -24.89 6.06
CA GLU A 12 -1.47 -25.83 5.15
C GLU A 12 -2.45 -26.98 4.82
N HIS A 13 -2.94 -27.00 3.59
CA HIS A 13 -3.48 -28.21 2.98
C HIS A 13 -2.37 -28.82 2.09
N THR A 14 -1.67 -29.81 2.64
CA THR A 14 -0.75 -30.67 1.88
C THR A 14 -1.54 -31.56 0.94
N HIS A 15 -1.56 -31.23 -0.34
CA HIS A 15 -1.90 -32.16 -1.42
C HIS A 15 -0.59 -32.63 -2.04
N GLU A 16 -0.24 -33.89 -1.78
CA GLU A 16 0.82 -34.59 -2.49
C GLU A 16 0.36 -34.79 -3.95
N HIS A 17 1.03 -34.15 -4.88
CA HIS A 17 0.94 -34.44 -6.31
C HIS A 17 2.24 -35.15 -6.74
N GLU A 18 2.12 -36.44 -7.08
CA GLU A 18 3.18 -37.18 -7.74
C GLU A 18 3.47 -36.57 -9.12
N HIS A 19 4.68 -36.07 -9.31
CA HIS A 19 5.18 -35.66 -10.60
C HIS A 19 5.84 -36.82 -11.34
N HIS A 20 5.20 -37.24 -12.43
CA HIS A 20 5.83 -38.09 -13.43
C HIS A 20 6.83 -37.27 -14.26
N HIS A 21 8.10 -37.65 -14.17
CA HIS A 21 9.16 -37.15 -15.05
C HIS A 21 9.00 -37.74 -16.45
N HIS A 22 8.83 -36.88 -17.46
CA HIS A 22 9.07 -37.21 -18.86
C HIS A 22 10.40 -36.58 -19.29
N ASP A 23 11.33 -37.47 -19.57
CA ASP A 23 12.63 -37.23 -20.16
C ASP A 23 12.43 -36.95 -21.67
N HIS A 24 12.88 -35.82 -22.19
CA HIS A 24 13.00 -35.56 -23.62
C HIS A 24 14.35 -34.92 -23.96
N GLY A 25 15.05 -35.73 -24.76
CA GLY A 25 16.41 -35.56 -25.21
C GLY A 25 16.74 -34.31 -25.96
N GLU A 26 18.02 -34.06 -25.96
CA GLU A 26 18.76 -32.99 -26.61
C GLU A 26 18.61 -33.02 -28.14
N HIS A 27 18.35 -31.86 -28.75
CA HIS A 27 18.67 -31.61 -30.14
C HIS A 27 19.36 -30.24 -30.29
N GLU A 28 20.67 -30.33 -30.53
CA GLU A 28 21.47 -29.21 -31.05
C GLU A 28 21.10 -28.96 -32.53
N HIS A 29 20.77 -27.71 -32.88
CA HIS A 29 20.86 -27.21 -34.23
C HIS A 29 21.47 -25.82 -34.23
N CYS A 30 22.72 -25.77 -34.67
CA CYS A 30 23.42 -24.57 -35.11
C CYS A 30 22.85 -24.15 -36.48
N HIS A 31 22.39 -22.92 -36.63
CA HIS A 31 22.28 -22.23 -37.89
C HIS A 31 22.84 -20.82 -37.78
N GLU A 32 24.01 -20.66 -38.37
CA GLU A 32 24.56 -19.35 -38.74
C GLU A 32 23.74 -18.79 -39.89
N HIS A 33 23.21 -17.59 -39.77
CA HIS A 33 22.78 -16.75 -40.87
C HIS A 33 23.27 -15.32 -40.68
N ASP A 34 24.27 -14.98 -41.50
CA ASP A 34 24.65 -13.62 -41.82
C ASP A 34 23.48 -12.90 -42.52
N HIS A 35 23.05 -11.76 -42.01
CA HIS A 35 22.30 -10.78 -42.75
C HIS A 35 22.77 -9.36 -42.47
N GLU A 36 23.25 -8.77 -43.56
CA GLU A 36 23.66 -7.39 -43.70
C GLU A 36 22.57 -6.39 -43.31
N GLY A 37 23.06 -5.22 -42.87
CA GLY A 37 22.32 -4.13 -42.28
C GLY A 37 21.21 -3.52 -43.15
N HIS A 38 20.12 -3.18 -42.44
CA HIS A 38 19.27 -2.06 -42.77
C HIS A 38 18.98 -1.26 -41.51
N SER A 39 19.61 -0.08 -41.43
CA SER A 39 19.33 0.92 -40.41
C SER A 39 17.99 1.59 -40.73
N HIS A 40 16.94 1.21 -40.02
CA HIS A 40 15.73 2.01 -39.90
C HIS A 40 15.77 2.74 -38.58
N GLY A 41 16.03 4.06 -38.64
CA GLY A 41 15.91 4.97 -37.54
C GLY A 41 14.45 5.01 -37.07
N HIS A 42 14.12 4.27 -36.00
CA HIS A 42 12.93 4.51 -35.22
C HIS A 42 13.27 5.58 -34.19
N GLU A 43 12.89 6.82 -34.49
CA GLU A 43 12.75 7.84 -33.47
C GLU A 43 11.69 7.36 -32.46
N GLY A 44 12.15 6.62 -31.46
CA GLY A 44 11.34 6.26 -30.31
C GLY A 44 11.05 7.54 -29.54
N HIS A 45 9.85 8.06 -29.69
CA HIS A 45 9.32 9.05 -28.76
C HIS A 45 9.21 8.40 -27.37
N HIS A 46 10.31 8.40 -26.62
CA HIS A 46 10.27 8.22 -25.20
C HIS A 46 9.45 9.37 -24.63
N ARG A 47 8.13 9.17 -24.46
CA ARG A 47 7.33 10.02 -23.59
C ARG A 47 7.95 9.89 -22.21
N ALA A 48 8.80 10.85 -21.85
CA ALA A 48 9.22 11.05 -20.50
C ALA A 48 7.94 11.24 -19.69
N HIS A 49 7.56 10.24 -18.90
CA HIS A 49 6.56 10.41 -17.85
C HIS A 49 7.17 11.40 -16.86
N HIS A 50 6.81 12.68 -17.02
CA HIS A 50 7.09 13.66 -16.00
C HIS A 50 6.33 13.27 -14.75
N HIS A 51 7.00 12.57 -13.83
CA HIS A 51 6.49 12.39 -12.48
C HIS A 51 6.45 13.79 -11.85
N HIS A 52 5.27 14.38 -11.83
CA HIS A 52 5.05 15.64 -11.14
C HIS A 52 5.17 15.37 -9.63
N HIS A 53 6.32 15.68 -9.07
CA HIS A 53 6.49 15.71 -7.62
C HIS A 53 5.58 16.78 -7.06
N ARG A 54 4.71 16.40 -6.13
CA ARG A 54 3.79 17.33 -5.45
C ARG A 54 4.23 17.55 -4.01
N SER A 55 4.06 18.76 -3.54
CA SER A 55 4.18 19.11 -2.13
C SER A 55 2.87 18.80 -1.39
N LEU A 56 2.91 18.83 -0.06
CA LEU A 56 1.67 18.80 0.76
C LEU A 56 0.72 19.94 0.38
N ALA A 57 1.26 21.13 0.09
CA ALA A 57 0.46 22.29 -0.32
C ALA A 57 -0.29 22.05 -1.64
N ASP A 58 0.37 21.41 -2.63
CA ASP A 58 -0.27 21.08 -3.90
C ASP A 58 -1.42 20.09 -3.72
N VAL A 59 -1.21 19.03 -2.92
CA VAL A 59 -2.25 18.04 -2.61
C VAL A 59 -3.39 18.69 -1.82
N THR A 60 -3.09 19.53 -0.85
CA THR A 60 -4.09 20.29 -0.10
C THR A 60 -4.94 21.15 -1.03
N ALA A 61 -4.33 21.89 -1.94
CA ALA A 61 -5.07 22.71 -2.90
C ALA A 61 -6.01 21.89 -3.81
N ILE A 62 -5.59 20.70 -4.22
CA ILE A 62 -6.41 19.76 -5.01
C ILE A 62 -7.63 19.30 -4.20
N ILE A 63 -7.41 18.88 -2.96
CA ILE A 63 -8.48 18.35 -2.08
C ILE A 63 -9.45 19.48 -1.71
N ASP A 64 -8.97 20.63 -1.30
CA ASP A 64 -9.80 21.77 -0.92
C ASP A 64 -10.62 22.32 -2.09
N GLY A 65 -10.05 22.35 -3.29
CA GLY A 65 -10.73 22.77 -4.51
C GLY A 65 -11.73 21.74 -5.07
N SER A 66 -11.80 20.54 -4.50
CA SER A 66 -12.70 19.47 -4.94
C SER A 66 -14.14 19.68 -4.42
N GLN A 67 -15.08 18.89 -4.96
CA GLN A 67 -16.48 18.83 -4.49
C GLN A 67 -16.71 17.78 -3.41
N LEU A 68 -15.66 17.30 -2.74
CA LEU A 68 -15.77 16.36 -1.64
C LEU A 68 -16.43 17.02 -0.42
N SER A 69 -17.09 16.20 0.41
CA SER A 69 -17.66 16.66 1.68
C SER A 69 -16.56 17.17 2.64
N ASP A 70 -16.93 18.04 3.57
CA ASP A 70 -16.00 18.52 4.60
C ASP A 70 -15.43 17.38 5.45
N GLY A 71 -16.24 16.34 5.71
CA GLY A 71 -15.82 15.14 6.42
C GLY A 71 -14.73 14.38 5.67
N THR A 72 -14.94 14.14 4.38
CA THR A 72 -13.96 13.52 3.49
C THR A 72 -12.67 14.34 3.41
N LYS A 73 -12.78 15.67 3.17
CA LYS A 73 -11.61 16.55 3.08
C LYS A 73 -10.77 16.50 4.36
N ARG A 74 -11.39 16.60 5.53
CA ARG A 74 -10.67 16.53 6.83
C ARG A 74 -9.89 15.22 6.98
N ARG A 75 -10.52 14.07 6.65
CA ARG A 75 -9.87 12.75 6.73
C ARG A 75 -8.72 12.63 5.74
N ALA A 76 -8.92 13.02 4.49
CA ALA A 76 -7.89 12.96 3.46
C ALA A 76 -6.69 13.85 3.80
N LEU A 77 -6.91 15.08 4.25
CA LEU A 77 -5.84 15.99 4.66
C LEU A 77 -5.10 15.51 5.91
N ALA A 78 -5.77 14.87 6.86
CA ALA A 78 -5.12 14.26 8.01
C ALA A 78 -4.15 13.15 7.58
N ILE A 79 -4.56 12.29 6.64
CA ILE A 79 -3.70 11.23 6.07
C ILE A 79 -2.47 11.82 5.38
N PHE A 80 -2.64 12.81 4.50
CA PHE A 80 -1.52 13.44 3.79
C PHE A 80 -0.60 14.22 4.73
N THR A 81 -1.13 14.80 5.79
CA THR A 81 -0.31 15.47 6.82
C THR A 81 0.58 14.47 7.56
N ALA A 82 0.04 13.32 7.96
CA ALA A 82 0.81 12.24 8.59
C ALA A 82 1.89 11.72 7.64
N LEU A 83 1.54 11.52 6.37
CA LEU A 83 2.45 11.06 5.34
C LEU A 83 3.58 12.04 5.09
N ALA A 84 3.28 13.35 4.97
CA ALA A 84 4.28 14.40 4.79
C ALA A 84 5.26 14.48 5.97
N ALA A 85 4.78 14.33 7.19
CA ALA A 85 5.63 14.31 8.37
C ALA A 85 6.59 13.10 8.38
N ALA A 86 6.11 11.92 7.97
CA ALA A 86 6.91 10.70 7.91
C ALA A 86 7.97 10.75 6.81
N GLU A 87 7.60 11.22 5.62
CA GLU A 87 8.50 11.42 4.49
C GLU A 87 9.55 12.50 4.80
N ALA A 88 9.12 13.61 5.38
CA ALA A 88 10.03 14.68 5.80
C ALA A 88 11.10 14.16 6.77
N LYS A 89 10.72 13.35 7.76
CA LYS A 89 11.63 12.73 8.69
C LYS A 89 12.59 11.75 7.99
N ALA A 90 12.10 10.96 7.03
CA ALA A 90 12.92 10.04 6.26
C ALA A 90 13.97 10.77 5.39
N HIS A 91 13.64 11.96 4.88
CA HIS A 91 14.49 12.76 4.02
C HIS A 91 15.29 13.85 4.74
N GLY A 92 15.17 13.99 6.05
CA GLY A 92 15.79 15.08 6.80
C GLY A 92 15.31 16.47 6.39
N LYS A 93 14.03 16.57 6.02
CA LYS A 93 13.34 17.80 5.60
C LYS A 93 12.26 18.19 6.59
N THR A 94 11.54 19.27 6.28
CA THR A 94 10.30 19.63 6.99
C THR A 94 9.07 19.23 6.16
N PRO A 95 7.89 19.05 6.76
CA PRO A 95 6.67 18.69 6.03
C PRO A 95 6.30 19.68 4.92
N GLU A 96 6.68 20.96 5.06
CA GLU A 96 6.43 22.02 4.07
C GLU A 96 7.37 21.93 2.86
N THR A 97 8.55 21.35 3.03
CA THR A 97 9.61 21.30 2.01
C THR A 97 9.81 19.94 1.39
N VAL A 98 9.20 18.90 1.95
CA VAL A 98 9.26 17.55 1.37
C VAL A 98 8.40 17.49 0.11
N MET A 99 8.93 16.82 -0.91
CA MET A 99 8.20 16.52 -2.13
C MET A 99 7.86 15.03 -2.12
N PHE A 100 6.62 14.71 -2.40
CA PHE A 100 6.17 13.33 -2.57
C PHE A 100 6.71 12.76 -3.87
N HIS A 101 7.56 11.76 -3.80
CA HIS A 101 8.15 11.12 -4.98
C HIS A 101 7.22 10.06 -5.59
N GLU A 102 6.55 9.29 -4.76
CA GLU A 102 5.63 8.22 -5.15
C GLU A 102 4.20 8.51 -4.68
N VAL A 103 4.05 8.90 -3.42
CA VAL A 103 2.75 9.09 -2.76
C VAL A 103 2.02 10.41 -3.12
N GLY A 104 2.62 11.29 -3.90
CA GLY A 104 1.97 12.48 -4.49
C GLY A 104 1.42 12.24 -5.89
N ALA A 105 1.52 11.05 -6.43
CA ALA A 105 0.94 10.68 -7.71
C ALA A 105 -0.60 10.67 -7.64
N VAL A 106 -1.25 10.74 -8.79
CA VAL A 106 -2.72 10.83 -8.87
C VAL A 106 -3.40 9.61 -8.26
N ASP A 107 -2.82 8.43 -8.44
CA ASP A 107 -3.30 7.16 -7.87
C ASP A 107 -3.35 7.21 -6.34
N SER A 108 -2.28 7.69 -5.69
CA SER A 108 -2.26 7.83 -4.23
C SER A 108 -3.29 8.85 -3.71
N ILE A 109 -3.52 9.94 -4.46
CA ILE A 109 -4.58 10.91 -4.11
C ILE A 109 -5.95 10.24 -4.21
N VAL A 110 -6.18 9.46 -5.28
CA VAL A 110 -7.42 8.71 -5.48
C VAL A 110 -7.62 7.69 -4.36
N ASP A 111 -6.60 6.92 -4.01
CA ASP A 111 -6.68 5.91 -2.94
C ASP A 111 -7.05 6.54 -1.59
N VAL A 112 -6.34 7.59 -1.19
CA VAL A 112 -6.60 8.30 0.08
C VAL A 112 -8.00 8.93 0.09
N CYS A 113 -8.38 9.62 -0.98
CA CYS A 113 -9.71 10.21 -1.07
C CYS A 113 -10.81 9.15 -1.08
N SER A 114 -10.61 8.01 -1.76
CA SER A 114 -11.59 6.92 -1.80
C SER A 114 -11.84 6.32 -0.41
N VAL A 115 -10.78 6.07 0.36
CA VAL A 115 -10.92 5.62 1.76
C VAL A 115 -11.68 6.67 2.59
N ALA A 116 -11.31 7.94 2.46
CA ALA A 116 -11.96 9.03 3.19
C ALA A 116 -13.46 9.16 2.83
N ILE A 117 -13.81 9.02 1.54
CA ILE A 117 -15.21 9.01 1.05
C ILE A 117 -15.97 7.83 1.66
N CYS A 118 -15.43 6.61 1.58
CA CYS A 118 -16.09 5.43 2.10
C CYS A 118 -16.37 5.54 3.61
N LEU A 119 -15.41 6.03 4.38
CA LEU A 119 -15.58 6.23 5.81
C LEU A 119 -16.59 7.31 6.16
N ASP A 120 -16.65 8.37 5.35
CA ASP A 120 -17.60 9.48 5.53
C ASP A 120 -19.02 9.04 5.16
N ASP A 121 -19.18 8.37 4.03
CA ASP A 121 -20.47 7.87 3.53
C ASP A 121 -21.08 6.81 4.46
N LEU A 122 -20.25 5.92 5.01
CA LEU A 122 -20.67 4.92 5.98
C LEU A 122 -20.86 5.49 7.41
N GLY A 123 -20.56 6.76 7.65
CA GLY A 123 -20.67 7.38 8.97
C GLY A 123 -19.73 6.76 10.01
N ILE A 124 -18.54 6.29 9.59
CA ILE A 124 -17.57 5.65 10.49
C ILE A 124 -16.86 6.72 11.30
N GLU A 125 -17.00 6.62 12.62
CA GLU A 125 -16.31 7.50 13.58
C GLU A 125 -15.17 6.77 14.29
N ASP A 126 -15.36 5.48 14.59
CA ASP A 126 -14.39 4.66 15.29
C ASP A 126 -13.72 3.66 14.37
N ILE A 127 -12.39 3.66 14.37
CA ILE A 127 -11.57 2.77 13.57
C ILE A 127 -10.59 2.04 14.50
N VAL A 128 -10.70 0.72 14.54
CA VAL A 128 -9.85 -0.15 15.34
C VAL A 128 -8.83 -0.85 14.46
N VAL A 129 -7.56 -0.71 14.82
CA VAL A 129 -6.46 -1.47 14.21
C VAL A 129 -5.52 -1.90 15.32
N GLU A 130 -5.45 -3.20 15.61
CA GLU A 130 -4.60 -3.73 16.67
C GLU A 130 -3.13 -3.72 16.27
N SER A 131 -2.84 -4.19 15.06
CA SER A 131 -1.49 -4.18 14.48
C SER A 131 -1.54 -4.19 12.96
N LEU A 132 -0.42 -3.87 12.32
CA LEU A 132 -0.20 -4.06 10.89
C LEU A 132 0.72 -5.25 10.67
N SER A 133 0.32 -6.19 9.82
CA SER A 133 1.18 -7.31 9.44
C SER A 133 2.15 -6.86 8.36
N GLU A 134 3.46 -6.97 8.63
CA GLU A 134 4.51 -6.53 7.70
C GLU A 134 5.41 -7.69 7.32
N GLY A 135 5.78 -7.74 6.04
CA GLY A 135 6.71 -8.71 5.50
C GLY A 135 8.17 -8.38 5.83
N HIS A 136 9.08 -9.03 5.11
CA HIS A 136 10.51 -8.87 5.33
C HIS A 136 11.31 -8.80 4.03
N GLY A 137 12.62 -8.48 4.14
CA GLY A 137 13.53 -8.40 3.01
C GLY A 137 13.72 -6.99 2.51
N THR A 138 13.70 -6.80 1.19
CA THR A 138 13.95 -5.51 0.56
C THR A 138 12.97 -5.25 -0.58
N ILE A 139 12.72 -3.96 -0.85
CA ILE A 139 11.93 -3.50 -1.99
C ILE A 139 12.74 -2.52 -2.83
N ARG A 140 12.56 -2.56 -4.15
CA ARG A 140 13.12 -1.54 -5.06
C ARG A 140 12.10 -0.45 -5.29
N CYS A 141 12.46 0.77 -4.95
CA CYS A 141 11.64 1.97 -5.13
C CYS A 141 12.45 3.08 -5.82
N ALA A 142 11.90 4.28 -5.93
CA ALA A 142 12.58 5.44 -6.52
C ALA A 142 13.92 5.77 -5.85
N HIS A 143 14.10 5.42 -4.57
CA HIS A 143 15.32 5.63 -3.78
C HIS A 143 16.31 4.45 -3.86
N GLY A 144 16.09 3.47 -4.74
CA GLY A 144 16.91 2.28 -4.86
C GLY A 144 16.36 1.10 -4.06
N LEU A 145 17.28 0.28 -3.52
CA LEU A 145 16.92 -0.90 -2.71
C LEU A 145 16.75 -0.50 -1.25
N MET A 146 15.58 -0.67 -0.70
CA MET A 146 15.23 -0.28 0.67
C MET A 146 14.85 -1.50 1.51
N PRO A 147 15.19 -1.52 2.82
CA PRO A 147 14.74 -2.58 3.72
C PRO A 147 13.23 -2.44 3.98
N ILE A 148 12.59 -3.57 4.31
CA ILE A 148 11.20 -3.65 4.76
C ILE A 148 11.18 -3.84 6.29
N PRO A 149 10.40 -3.00 7.03
CA PRO A 149 9.57 -1.88 6.58
C PRO A 149 10.39 -0.70 6.05
N VAL A 150 9.86 0.03 5.05
CA VAL A 150 10.51 1.23 4.53
C VAL A 150 10.49 2.38 5.55
N PRO A 151 11.45 3.35 5.49
CA PRO A 151 11.60 4.38 6.52
C PRO A 151 10.32 5.18 6.81
N ALA A 152 9.50 5.48 5.79
CA ALA A 152 8.25 6.20 5.97
C ALA A 152 7.26 5.38 6.81
N VAL A 153 7.15 4.06 6.57
CA VAL A 153 6.29 3.16 7.37
C VAL A 153 6.76 3.11 8.82
N VAL A 154 8.07 2.98 9.06
CA VAL A 154 8.64 3.00 10.41
C VAL A 154 8.30 4.30 11.13
N ASN A 155 8.44 5.44 10.46
CA ASN A 155 8.13 6.75 11.03
C ASN A 155 6.64 6.91 11.35
N LEU A 156 5.76 6.43 10.48
CA LEU A 156 4.31 6.45 10.67
C LEU A 156 3.89 5.57 11.85
N CYS A 157 4.36 4.33 11.88
CA CYS A 157 4.05 3.42 12.99
C CYS A 157 4.56 3.95 14.32
N GLN A 158 5.77 4.55 14.34
CA GLN A 158 6.30 5.20 15.55
C GLN A 158 5.43 6.37 16.00
N ALA A 159 5.02 7.24 15.07
CA ALA A 159 4.20 8.42 15.38
C ALA A 159 2.80 8.04 15.87
N GLY A 160 2.18 7.02 15.27
CA GLY A 160 0.84 6.53 15.62
C GLY A 160 0.83 5.49 16.73
N ASN A 161 1.97 5.12 17.33
CA ASN A 161 2.08 3.99 18.27
C ASN A 161 1.41 2.71 17.73
N ILE A 162 1.71 2.36 16.47
CA ILE A 162 1.10 1.21 15.79
C ILE A 162 2.04 0.02 15.92
N ALA A 163 1.53 -1.08 16.46
CA ALA A 163 2.26 -2.34 16.51
C ALA A 163 2.45 -2.93 15.11
N LEU A 164 3.64 -3.43 14.80
CA LEU A 164 3.92 -4.24 13.63
C LEU A 164 4.02 -5.70 14.04
N THR A 165 3.32 -6.57 13.33
CA THR A 165 3.40 -8.02 13.47
C THR A 165 4.19 -8.59 12.30
N PRO A 166 5.37 -9.19 12.50
CA PRO A 166 6.12 -9.81 11.41
C PRO A 166 5.34 -10.93 10.74
N ALA A 167 5.22 -10.87 9.42
CA ALA A 167 4.64 -11.92 8.59
C ALA A 167 5.77 -12.74 7.91
N PRO A 168 5.59 -14.06 7.74
CA PRO A 168 6.57 -14.93 7.07
C PRO A 168 6.50 -14.78 5.55
N VAL A 169 6.51 -13.54 5.05
CA VAL A 169 6.32 -13.19 3.64
C VAL A 169 7.46 -12.30 3.17
N ALA A 170 8.10 -12.68 2.07
CA ALA A 170 9.09 -11.85 1.42
C ALA A 170 8.40 -10.75 0.60
N GLY A 171 8.54 -9.51 1.02
CA GLY A 171 7.97 -8.34 0.34
C GLY A 171 7.25 -7.39 1.29
N GLU A 172 6.95 -6.20 0.78
CA GLU A 172 6.24 -5.16 1.49
C GLU A 172 4.73 -5.48 1.52
N LEU A 173 4.16 -5.57 2.71
CA LEU A 173 2.72 -5.72 2.94
C LEU A 173 2.09 -4.40 3.39
N VAL A 174 2.87 -3.55 4.04
CA VAL A 174 2.44 -2.24 4.55
C VAL A 174 3.11 -1.14 3.75
N THR A 175 2.33 -0.48 2.89
CA THR A 175 2.82 0.68 2.13
C THR A 175 2.79 1.95 2.98
N PRO A 176 3.56 3.00 2.63
CA PRO A 176 3.47 4.30 3.29
C PRO A 176 2.04 4.87 3.30
N THR A 177 1.31 4.75 2.19
CA THR A 177 -0.10 5.20 2.11
C THR A 177 -0.99 4.42 3.10
N GLY A 178 -0.86 3.10 3.15
CA GLY A 178 -1.64 2.26 4.08
C GLY A 178 -1.33 2.57 5.54
N ALA A 179 -0.05 2.71 5.88
CA ALA A 179 0.38 3.11 7.22
C ALA A 179 -0.13 4.51 7.61
N ALA A 180 -0.13 5.46 6.66
CA ALA A 180 -0.63 6.83 6.90
C ALA A 180 -2.13 6.86 7.17
N ILE A 181 -2.93 6.06 6.45
CA ILE A 181 -4.36 5.91 6.70
C ILE A 181 -4.61 5.45 8.14
N VAL A 182 -3.90 4.40 8.58
CA VAL A 182 -4.03 3.89 9.94
C VAL A 182 -3.54 4.90 10.96
N THR A 183 -2.38 5.52 10.74
CA THR A 183 -1.81 6.51 11.65
C THR A 183 -2.73 7.71 11.87
N ALA A 184 -3.38 8.18 10.81
CA ALA A 184 -4.22 9.37 10.86
C ALA A 184 -5.63 9.11 11.38
N LEU A 185 -6.17 7.91 11.16
CA LEU A 185 -7.60 7.66 11.36
C LEU A 185 -7.92 6.65 12.46
N ARG A 186 -6.95 5.87 12.93
CA ARG A 186 -7.18 4.90 14.01
C ARG A 186 -7.59 5.61 15.30
N THR A 187 -8.70 5.20 15.91
CA THR A 187 -9.20 5.72 17.18
C THR A 187 -8.91 4.78 18.35
N SER A 188 -8.73 3.47 18.08
CA SER A 188 -8.44 2.47 19.11
C SER A 188 -7.49 1.39 18.60
N GLU A 189 -6.69 0.84 19.52
CA GLU A 189 -5.83 -0.33 19.29
C GLU A 189 -6.43 -1.63 19.85
N HIS A 190 -7.60 -1.55 20.49
CA HIS A 190 -8.25 -2.71 21.09
C HIS A 190 -9.66 -2.88 20.55
N LEU A 191 -9.96 -4.12 20.15
CA LEU A 191 -11.32 -4.51 19.83
C LEU A 191 -12.23 -4.38 21.07
N PRO A 192 -13.51 -4.02 20.88
CA PRO A 192 -14.50 -4.11 21.92
C PRO A 192 -14.59 -5.54 22.47
N ALA A 193 -14.89 -5.69 23.75
CA ALA A 193 -15.03 -7.02 24.36
C ALA A 193 -16.15 -7.86 23.72
N ARG A 194 -17.16 -7.19 23.15
CA ARG A 194 -18.27 -7.81 22.41
C ARG A 194 -18.66 -6.91 21.26
N TYR A 195 -18.95 -7.50 20.10
CA TYR A 195 -19.43 -6.80 18.92
C TYR A 195 -20.16 -7.77 17.99
N HIS A 196 -21.02 -7.24 17.14
CA HIS A 196 -21.69 -7.98 16.08
C HIS A 196 -21.14 -7.54 14.72
N ILE A 197 -20.85 -8.48 13.83
CA ILE A 197 -20.39 -8.17 12.48
C ILE A 197 -21.61 -7.87 11.63
N GLU A 198 -21.71 -6.66 11.11
CA GLU A 198 -22.75 -6.22 10.19
C GLU A 198 -22.38 -6.45 8.74
N ALA A 199 -21.13 -6.18 8.37
CA ALA A 199 -20.65 -6.38 7.02
C ALA A 199 -19.15 -6.71 6.99
N VAL A 200 -18.72 -7.33 5.89
CA VAL A 200 -17.31 -7.67 5.64
C VAL A 200 -16.93 -7.19 4.26
N GLY A 201 -15.83 -6.42 4.19
CA GLY A 201 -15.23 -5.99 2.94
C GLY A 201 -13.85 -6.61 2.74
N TYR A 202 -13.51 -6.92 1.50
CA TYR A 202 -12.20 -7.43 1.12
C TYR A 202 -11.58 -6.57 0.03
N GLY A 203 -10.31 -6.25 0.18
CA GLY A 203 -9.50 -5.59 -0.84
C GLY A 203 -8.21 -6.37 -1.08
N ALA A 204 -7.81 -6.53 -2.33
CA ALA A 204 -6.57 -7.22 -2.69
C ALA A 204 -5.78 -6.39 -3.70
N GLY A 205 -4.46 -6.33 -3.51
CA GLY A 205 -3.54 -5.81 -4.51
C GLY A 205 -3.32 -6.81 -5.66
N LYS A 206 -2.55 -6.37 -6.66
CA LYS A 206 -2.21 -7.21 -7.83
C LYS A 206 -0.96 -8.07 -7.58
N ARG A 207 -0.18 -7.77 -6.54
CA ARG A 207 1.07 -8.48 -6.25
C ARG A 207 0.77 -9.83 -5.62
N PRO A 208 1.25 -10.93 -6.20
CA PRO A 208 1.17 -12.24 -5.56
C PRO A 208 2.21 -12.34 -4.43
N TYR A 209 1.84 -13.00 -3.35
CA TYR A 209 2.74 -13.32 -2.24
C TYR A 209 2.69 -14.83 -2.00
N GLU A 210 3.86 -15.45 -1.86
CA GLU A 210 3.94 -16.87 -1.50
C GLU A 210 3.55 -17.04 -0.03
N GLY A 211 2.63 -17.97 0.24
CA GLY A 211 2.17 -18.25 1.61
C GLY A 211 1.24 -17.19 2.23
N CYS A 212 0.76 -16.21 1.44
CA CYS A 212 -0.14 -15.17 1.93
C CYS A 212 -1.15 -14.76 0.87
N SER A 213 -2.39 -14.51 1.27
CA SER A 213 -3.46 -14.08 0.35
C SER A 213 -3.23 -12.67 -0.22
N GLY A 214 -2.41 -11.84 0.42
CA GLY A 214 -2.26 -10.42 0.07
C GLY A 214 -3.56 -9.61 0.15
N THR A 215 -4.50 -10.07 0.98
CA THR A 215 -5.85 -9.49 1.09
C THR A 215 -6.00 -8.73 2.39
N LEU A 216 -6.53 -7.52 2.30
CA LEU A 216 -6.99 -6.74 3.44
C LEU A 216 -8.47 -7.03 3.68
N ARG A 217 -8.85 -7.35 4.92
CA ARG A 217 -10.23 -7.54 5.35
C ARG A 217 -10.66 -6.41 6.29
N CYS A 218 -11.79 -5.78 5.98
CA CYS A 218 -12.44 -4.81 6.84
C CYS A 218 -13.73 -5.41 7.40
N LEU A 219 -13.98 -5.22 8.69
CA LEU A 219 -15.23 -5.58 9.34
C LEU A 219 -15.97 -4.29 9.74
N LEU A 220 -17.22 -4.17 9.31
CA LEU A 220 -18.15 -3.22 9.90
C LEU A 220 -18.80 -3.92 11.08
N VAL A 221 -18.67 -3.33 12.25
CA VAL A 221 -19.17 -3.94 13.49
C VAL A 221 -20.06 -2.96 14.26
N ASP A 222 -21.10 -3.52 14.86
CA ASP A 222 -21.93 -2.85 15.85
C ASP A 222 -21.48 -3.25 17.25
N VAL A 223 -21.42 -2.27 18.14
CA VAL A 223 -21.02 -2.45 19.53
C VAL A 223 -22.24 -2.19 20.39
N ASP A 224 -22.69 -3.19 21.12
CA ASP A 224 -23.78 -3.05 22.09
C ASP A 224 -23.45 -1.89 23.05
N ALA A 225 -24.36 -0.91 23.12
CA ALA A 225 -24.28 0.25 23.98
C ALA A 225 -24.50 -0.11 25.45
#